data_e60be67a8f6bfe096d0c71a920ead7c0
#
_entry.id   e60be67a8f6bfe096d0c71a920ead7c0
#
_cell.length_a   1.000
_cell.length_b   1.000
_cell.length_c   1.000
_cell.angle_alpha   90.00
_cell.angle_beta   90.00
_cell.angle_gamma   90.00
#
_symmetry.space_group_name_H-M   'P 1'
#
loop_
_entity.id
_entity.type
_entity.pdbx_description
1 polymer ?
#
loop_
_entity_poly.entity_id
_entity_poly.type
_entity_poly.pdbx_seq_one_letter_code
_entity_poly.pdbx_strand_id
1 'polypeptide(L)'
;SKGAANNVQAGTTISWAPDLWGKVSAQVESGRAAVQAAEANRRAAELQAQVSLIQAYWRMRLAEAQLILQARSEATSERSLQLTRNQYQAGLVTRADVVQAETSLQSVVTQRHALERSRDTERHAIAVLLGLPPSSLSAADLAPTAMANTVPGGKDASAPPVMLPAVPAIPETLSVDLLRRRPDVRVAERQVAAANADVGVARGAWLPDLTLSTTGTLSSATVANLLSSPLRSWSVGAQ
;
A
#
# COMPACT_ATOMS: atom_id res chain seq x y z
N SER A 1 65.70 -28.34 -28.99
CA SER A 1 64.61 -28.12 -28.01
C SER A 1 64.29 -26.62 -27.89
N LYS A 2 63.11 -26.20 -28.35
CA LYS A 2 62.61 -24.84 -28.13
C LYS A 2 62.19 -24.77 -26.66
N GLY A 3 62.99 -24.08 -25.83
CA GLY A 3 62.61 -23.79 -24.45
C GLY A 3 61.34 -22.95 -24.40
N ALA A 4 60.39 -23.31 -23.55
CA ALA A 4 59.21 -22.53 -23.29
C ALA A 4 59.63 -21.18 -22.70
N ALA A 5 59.40 -20.07 -23.41
CA ALA A 5 59.62 -18.74 -22.89
C ALA A 5 58.39 -18.33 -22.08
N ASN A 6 58.55 -18.15 -20.80
CA ASN A 6 57.49 -17.57 -19.95
C ASN A 6 57.34 -16.10 -20.28
N ASN A 7 56.10 -15.66 -20.52
CA ASN A 7 55.76 -14.25 -20.73
C ASN A 7 54.67 -13.88 -19.72
N VAL A 8 54.98 -12.98 -18.81
CA VAL A 8 54.06 -12.45 -17.81
C VAL A 8 53.68 -11.03 -18.27
N GLN A 9 52.38 -10.79 -18.40
CA GLN A 9 51.83 -9.51 -18.85
C GLN A 9 50.85 -8.97 -17.81
N ALA A 10 50.92 -7.67 -17.55
CA ALA A 10 49.96 -6.93 -16.81
C ALA A 10 49.56 -5.72 -17.65
N GLY A 11 48.27 -5.52 -17.86
CA GLY A 11 47.78 -4.41 -18.67
C GLY A 11 46.54 -3.78 -18.07
N THR A 12 46.38 -2.49 -18.37
CA THR A 12 45.17 -1.74 -18.07
C THR A 12 44.63 -1.12 -19.35
N THR A 13 43.33 -1.21 -19.56
CA THR A 13 42.65 -0.54 -20.68
C THR A 13 41.65 0.44 -20.11
N ILE A 14 41.69 1.66 -20.58
CA ILE A 14 40.73 2.71 -20.29
C ILE A 14 39.97 2.96 -21.59
N SER A 15 38.64 2.84 -21.55
CA SER A 15 37.77 3.15 -22.68
C SER A 15 36.78 4.22 -22.27
N TRP A 16 36.56 5.17 -23.16
CA TRP A 16 35.62 6.26 -22.97
C TRP A 16 34.82 6.46 -24.27
N ALA A 17 33.48 6.37 -24.14
CA ALA A 17 32.54 6.67 -25.23
C ALA A 17 31.88 8.02 -24.97
N PRO A 18 32.29 9.09 -25.63
CA PRO A 18 31.64 10.40 -25.50
C PRO A 18 30.21 10.34 -26.05
N ASP A 19 29.25 10.95 -25.32
CA ASP A 19 27.85 11.01 -25.75
C ASP A 19 27.64 12.13 -26.79
N LEU A 20 28.11 11.91 -28.04
CA LEU A 20 28.04 12.89 -29.09
C LEU A 20 26.62 13.15 -29.63
N TRP A 21 25.76 12.13 -29.49
CA TRP A 21 24.42 12.12 -30.06
C TRP A 21 23.31 12.21 -28.99
N GLY A 22 23.68 12.35 -27.73
CA GLY A 22 22.74 12.46 -26.64
C GLY A 22 22.02 11.14 -26.29
N LYS A 23 22.49 9.97 -26.76
CA LYS A 23 21.92 8.66 -26.52
C LYS A 23 21.98 8.31 -25.03
N VAL A 24 23.15 8.50 -24.38
CA VAL A 24 23.34 8.25 -22.96
C VAL A 24 22.56 9.26 -22.13
N SER A 25 22.55 10.52 -22.52
CA SER A 25 21.76 11.58 -21.88
C SER A 25 20.26 11.26 -21.91
N ALA A 26 19.73 10.81 -23.05
CA ALA A 26 18.34 10.38 -23.18
C ALA A 26 18.04 9.14 -22.33
N GLN A 27 18.97 8.19 -22.23
CA GLN A 27 18.85 7.01 -21.39
C GLN A 27 18.81 7.37 -19.89
N VAL A 28 19.62 8.34 -19.47
CA VAL A 28 19.59 8.88 -18.10
C VAL A 28 18.26 9.59 -17.83
N GLU A 29 17.74 10.34 -18.80
CA GLU A 29 16.44 11.03 -18.66
C GLU A 29 15.29 10.02 -18.54
N SER A 30 15.26 8.97 -19.38
CA SER A 30 14.31 7.86 -19.24
C SER A 30 14.39 7.23 -17.83
N GLY A 31 15.60 6.91 -17.35
CA GLY A 31 15.81 6.39 -16.01
C GLY A 31 15.31 7.32 -14.90
N ARG A 32 15.56 8.62 -15.01
CA ARG A 32 15.04 9.61 -14.05
C ARG A 32 13.52 9.69 -14.06
N ALA A 33 12.90 9.66 -15.23
CA ALA A 33 11.45 9.64 -15.36
C ALA A 33 10.86 8.36 -14.75
N ALA A 34 11.50 7.20 -14.93
CA ALA A 34 11.10 5.95 -14.30
C ALA A 34 11.18 5.99 -12.77
N VAL A 35 12.22 6.60 -12.19
CA VAL A 35 12.32 6.82 -10.74
C VAL A 35 11.18 7.70 -10.24
N GLN A 36 10.88 8.81 -10.94
CA GLN A 36 9.78 9.70 -10.58
C GLN A 36 8.41 9.01 -10.68
N ALA A 37 8.22 8.12 -11.65
CA ALA A 37 7.02 7.29 -11.76
C ALA A 37 6.91 6.33 -10.57
N ALA A 38 8.00 5.69 -10.16
CA ALA A 38 8.03 4.80 -8.99
C ALA A 38 7.73 5.55 -7.69
N GLU A 39 8.23 6.76 -7.51
CA GLU A 39 7.90 7.62 -6.36
C GLU A 39 6.42 8.01 -6.34
N ALA A 40 5.84 8.32 -7.50
CA ALA A 40 4.41 8.61 -7.61
C ALA A 40 3.56 7.36 -7.31
N ASN A 41 3.98 6.17 -7.74
CA ASN A 41 3.35 4.89 -7.39
C ASN A 41 3.38 4.63 -5.89
N ARG A 42 4.50 4.91 -5.21
CA ARG A 42 4.59 4.80 -3.75
C ARG A 42 3.56 5.69 -3.06
N ARG A 43 3.40 6.94 -3.51
CA ARG A 43 2.38 7.87 -2.98
C ARG A 43 0.96 7.38 -3.26
N ALA A 44 0.71 6.76 -4.42
CA ALA A 44 -0.57 6.14 -4.73
C ALA A 44 -0.89 4.99 -3.77
N ALA A 45 0.09 4.13 -3.47
CA ALA A 45 -0.07 3.04 -2.52
C ALA A 45 -0.31 3.55 -1.08
N GLU A 46 0.38 4.61 -0.65
CA GLU A 46 0.14 5.26 0.63
C GLU A 46 -1.29 5.81 0.73
N LEU A 47 -1.76 6.51 -0.29
CA LEU A 47 -3.13 7.02 -0.34
C LEU A 47 -4.14 5.87 -0.29
N GLN A 48 -3.91 4.79 -1.03
CA GLN A 48 -4.77 3.61 -1.00
C GLN A 48 -4.84 2.96 0.39
N ALA A 49 -3.70 2.86 1.08
CA ALA A 49 -3.65 2.34 2.44
C ALA A 49 -4.44 3.24 3.42
N GLN A 50 -4.31 4.57 3.29
CA GLN A 50 -5.07 5.54 4.09
C GLN A 50 -6.57 5.42 3.85
N VAL A 51 -7.00 5.29 2.59
CA VAL A 51 -8.42 5.10 2.24
C VAL A 51 -8.94 3.78 2.82
N SER A 52 -8.18 2.70 2.71
CA SER A 52 -8.54 1.39 3.27
C SER A 52 -8.67 1.46 4.80
N LEU A 53 -7.77 2.17 5.47
CA LEU A 53 -7.81 2.39 6.92
C LEU A 53 -9.07 3.16 7.34
N ILE A 54 -9.40 4.24 6.65
CA ILE A 54 -10.59 5.03 6.91
C ILE A 54 -11.85 4.17 6.72
N GLN A 55 -11.92 3.40 5.65
CA GLN A 55 -13.05 2.51 5.37
C GLN A 55 -13.22 1.44 6.45
N ALA A 56 -12.14 0.78 6.87
CA ALA A 56 -12.17 -0.22 7.93
C ALA A 56 -12.61 0.40 9.27
N TYR A 57 -12.11 1.60 9.59
CA TYR A 57 -12.53 2.33 10.78
C TYR A 57 -14.03 2.65 10.78
N TRP A 58 -14.57 3.17 9.68
CA TRP A 58 -16.00 3.49 9.58
C TRP A 58 -16.88 2.24 9.65
N ARG A 59 -16.48 1.13 9.02
CA ARG A 59 -17.19 -0.14 9.10
C ARG A 59 -17.20 -0.69 10.53
N MET A 60 -16.07 -0.61 11.23
CA MET A 60 -15.99 -0.99 12.63
C MET A 60 -16.94 -0.15 13.49
N ARG A 61 -16.93 1.18 13.32
CA ARG A 61 -17.84 2.09 14.07
C ARG A 61 -19.31 1.83 13.76
N LEU A 62 -19.63 1.51 12.51
CA LEU A 62 -20.98 1.13 12.13
C LEU A 62 -21.40 -0.18 12.81
N ALA A 63 -20.53 -1.19 12.83
CA ALA A 63 -20.81 -2.45 13.52
C ALA A 63 -21.04 -2.24 15.03
N GLU A 64 -20.26 -1.38 15.68
CA GLU A 64 -20.46 -1.01 17.09
C GLU A 64 -21.82 -0.33 17.32
N ALA A 65 -22.20 0.61 16.45
CA ALA A 65 -23.50 1.25 16.52
C ALA A 65 -24.65 0.24 16.34
N GLN A 66 -24.50 -0.69 15.41
CA GLN A 66 -25.47 -1.77 15.18
C GLN A 66 -25.54 -2.72 16.38
N LEU A 67 -24.44 -3.04 17.05
CA LEU A 67 -24.42 -3.86 18.26
C LEU A 67 -25.23 -3.23 19.40
N ILE A 68 -25.16 -1.91 19.58
CA ILE A 68 -25.98 -1.19 20.57
C ILE A 68 -27.48 -1.36 20.27
N LEU A 69 -27.87 -1.23 18.99
CA LEU A 69 -29.26 -1.43 18.59
C LEU A 69 -29.70 -2.90 18.73
N GLN A 70 -28.82 -3.82 18.38
CA GLN A 70 -29.09 -5.25 18.49
C GLN A 70 -29.28 -5.71 19.94
N ALA A 71 -28.50 -5.17 20.89
CA ALA A 71 -28.69 -5.42 22.31
C ALA A 71 -30.09 -4.96 22.81
N ARG A 72 -30.59 -3.83 22.28
CA ARG A 72 -31.96 -3.39 22.60
C ARG A 72 -33.03 -4.32 22.03
N SER A 73 -32.83 -4.79 20.78
CA SER A 73 -33.70 -5.77 20.14
C SER A 73 -33.74 -7.08 20.90
N GLU A 74 -32.57 -7.55 21.37
CA GLU A 74 -32.43 -8.76 22.19
C GLU A 74 -33.24 -8.63 23.52
N ALA A 75 -33.03 -7.52 24.24
CA ALA A 75 -33.77 -7.27 25.49
C ALA A 75 -35.30 -7.15 25.27
N THR A 76 -35.73 -6.67 24.11
CA THR A 76 -37.16 -6.59 23.75
C THR A 76 -37.69 -7.99 23.43
N SER A 77 -36.96 -8.81 22.69
CA SER A 77 -37.33 -10.16 22.33
C SER A 77 -37.38 -11.08 23.59
N GLU A 78 -36.46 -10.89 24.53
CA GLU A 78 -36.48 -11.58 25.82
C GLU A 78 -37.73 -11.27 26.62
N ARG A 79 -38.13 -9.99 26.72
CA ARG A 79 -39.36 -9.58 27.40
C ARG A 79 -40.60 -10.15 26.69
N SER A 80 -40.63 -10.16 25.38
CA SER A 80 -41.70 -10.74 24.58
C SER A 80 -41.82 -12.24 24.84
N LEU A 81 -40.70 -12.97 24.83
CA LEU A 81 -40.68 -14.39 25.16
C LEU A 81 -41.19 -14.64 26.59
N GLN A 82 -40.75 -13.85 27.58
CA GLN A 82 -41.22 -14.00 28.95
C GLN A 82 -42.74 -13.76 29.05
N LEU A 83 -43.29 -12.75 28.36
CA LEU A 83 -44.73 -12.52 28.31
C LEU A 83 -45.48 -13.69 27.70
N THR A 84 -45.01 -14.22 26.53
CA THR A 84 -45.62 -15.37 25.88
C THR A 84 -45.56 -16.63 26.75
N ARG A 85 -44.49 -16.86 27.50
CA ARG A 85 -44.38 -17.96 28.48
C ARG A 85 -45.41 -17.83 29.59
N ASN A 86 -45.58 -16.62 30.14
CA ASN A 86 -46.57 -16.36 31.18
C ASN A 86 -48.01 -16.61 30.64
N GLN A 87 -48.30 -16.17 29.42
CA GLN A 87 -49.58 -16.40 28.76
C GLN A 87 -49.84 -17.90 28.52
N TYR A 88 -48.81 -18.64 28.13
CA TYR A 88 -48.89 -20.10 27.97
C TYR A 88 -49.21 -20.81 29.30
N GLN A 89 -48.58 -20.41 30.39
CA GLN A 89 -48.86 -20.93 31.70
C GLN A 89 -50.30 -20.63 32.16
N ALA A 90 -50.86 -19.51 31.73
CA ALA A 90 -52.26 -19.14 31.95
C ALA A 90 -53.25 -19.83 30.98
N GLY A 91 -52.76 -20.65 30.02
CA GLY A 91 -53.59 -21.31 29.02
C GLY A 91 -54.13 -20.43 27.92
N LEU A 92 -53.59 -19.21 27.74
CA LEU A 92 -54.07 -18.21 26.79
C LEU A 92 -53.46 -18.32 25.37
N VAL A 93 -52.30 -18.98 25.24
CA VAL A 93 -51.58 -19.16 24.00
C VAL A 93 -51.09 -20.61 23.84
N THR A 94 -50.72 -21.02 22.65
CA THR A 94 -50.26 -22.35 22.35
C THR A 94 -48.75 -22.56 22.61
N ARG A 95 -48.29 -23.80 22.69
CA ARG A 95 -46.86 -24.09 22.76
C ARG A 95 -46.13 -23.65 21.51
N ALA A 96 -46.81 -23.67 20.35
CA ALA A 96 -46.21 -23.19 19.11
C ALA A 96 -45.83 -21.72 19.17
N ASP A 97 -46.66 -20.89 19.83
CA ASP A 97 -46.36 -19.44 20.02
C ASP A 97 -45.10 -19.23 20.86
N VAL A 98 -44.88 -20.07 21.92
CA VAL A 98 -43.67 -20.02 22.72
C VAL A 98 -42.44 -20.39 21.92
N VAL A 99 -42.50 -21.48 21.14
CA VAL A 99 -41.40 -21.91 20.23
C VAL A 99 -41.08 -20.87 19.18
N GLN A 100 -42.11 -20.21 18.66
CA GLN A 100 -41.92 -19.10 17.70
C GLN A 100 -41.18 -17.92 18.33
N ALA A 101 -41.55 -17.55 19.57
CA ALA A 101 -40.87 -16.46 20.29
C ALA A 101 -39.42 -16.84 20.67
N GLU A 102 -39.16 -18.10 21.04
CA GLU A 102 -37.81 -18.61 21.26
C GLU A 102 -36.95 -18.57 20.00
N THR A 103 -37.51 -18.99 18.85
CA THR A 103 -36.82 -18.94 17.56
C THR A 103 -36.50 -17.51 17.17
N SER A 104 -37.42 -16.57 17.42
CA SER A 104 -37.21 -15.14 17.16
C SER A 104 -36.08 -14.58 18.01
N LEU A 105 -36.02 -14.88 19.31
CA LEU A 105 -34.92 -14.48 20.18
C LEU A 105 -33.59 -15.07 19.71
N GLN A 106 -33.56 -16.35 19.36
CA GLN A 106 -32.33 -17.00 18.86
C GLN A 106 -31.81 -16.41 17.58
N SER A 107 -32.70 -15.97 16.67
CA SER A 107 -32.34 -15.23 15.47
C SER A 107 -31.64 -13.91 15.78
N VAL A 108 -32.16 -13.14 16.76
CA VAL A 108 -31.58 -11.87 17.20
C VAL A 108 -30.17 -12.10 17.83
N VAL A 109 -30.02 -13.13 18.67
CA VAL A 109 -28.72 -13.50 19.26
C VAL A 109 -27.69 -13.88 18.19
N THR A 110 -28.13 -14.67 17.18
CA THR A 110 -27.25 -15.05 16.06
C THR A 110 -26.77 -13.83 15.28
N GLN A 111 -27.66 -12.86 15.03
CA GLN A 111 -27.31 -11.61 14.37
C GLN A 111 -26.29 -10.79 15.18
N ARG A 112 -26.47 -10.73 16.52
CA ARG A 112 -25.49 -10.08 17.41
C ARG A 112 -24.09 -10.68 17.25
N HIS A 113 -23.97 -12.01 17.30
CA HIS A 113 -22.69 -12.67 17.12
C HIS A 113 -22.07 -12.45 15.72
N ALA A 114 -22.91 -12.32 14.68
CA ALA A 114 -22.42 -11.97 13.35
C ALA A 114 -21.82 -10.54 13.32
N LEU A 115 -22.46 -9.58 13.98
CA LEU A 115 -21.97 -8.22 14.12
C LEU A 115 -20.69 -8.12 14.95
N GLU A 116 -20.59 -8.90 16.04
CA GLU A 116 -19.37 -9.01 16.86
C GLU A 116 -18.17 -9.48 16.02
N ARG A 117 -18.37 -10.54 15.23
CA ARG A 117 -17.33 -11.03 14.30
C ARG A 117 -16.96 -9.99 13.24
N SER A 118 -17.96 -9.30 12.69
CA SER A 118 -17.70 -8.24 11.69
C SER A 118 -16.86 -7.10 12.29
N ARG A 119 -17.23 -6.61 13.49
CA ARG A 119 -16.44 -5.60 14.21
C ARG A 119 -15.00 -6.06 14.44
N ASP A 120 -14.80 -7.29 14.90
CA ASP A 120 -13.47 -7.82 15.20
C ASP A 120 -12.64 -8.02 13.95
N THR A 121 -13.26 -8.41 12.83
CA THR A 121 -12.59 -8.49 11.52
C THR A 121 -12.08 -7.14 11.07
N GLU A 122 -12.88 -6.09 11.17
CA GLU A 122 -12.45 -4.74 10.77
C GLU A 122 -11.37 -4.19 11.73
N ARG A 123 -11.46 -4.49 13.04
CA ARG A 123 -10.40 -4.15 14.00
C ARG A 123 -9.06 -4.82 13.65
N HIS A 124 -9.08 -6.10 13.29
CA HIS A 124 -7.87 -6.80 12.85
C HIS A 124 -7.33 -6.25 11.55
N ALA A 125 -8.21 -5.87 10.60
CA ALA A 125 -7.78 -5.21 9.37
C ALA A 125 -7.08 -3.87 9.63
N ILE A 126 -7.58 -3.07 10.58
CA ILE A 126 -6.93 -1.83 11.04
C ILE A 126 -5.54 -2.14 11.62
N ALA A 127 -5.43 -3.14 12.51
CA ALA A 127 -4.14 -3.52 13.10
C ALA A 127 -3.11 -3.89 12.03
N VAL A 128 -3.50 -4.70 11.04
CA VAL A 128 -2.63 -5.10 9.91
C VAL A 128 -2.18 -3.88 9.10
N LEU A 129 -3.10 -2.94 8.79
CA LEU A 129 -2.77 -1.71 8.06
C LEU A 129 -1.80 -0.79 8.83
N LEU A 130 -1.83 -0.84 10.16
CA LEU A 130 -0.90 -0.11 11.03
C LEU A 130 0.42 -0.88 11.27
N GLY A 131 0.56 -2.10 10.74
CA GLY A 131 1.74 -2.95 10.98
C GLY A 131 1.82 -3.52 12.39
N LEU A 132 0.69 -3.58 13.11
CA LEU A 132 0.60 -4.08 14.48
C LEU A 132 0.09 -5.53 14.52
N PRO A 133 0.48 -6.34 15.50
CA PRO A 133 -0.15 -7.64 15.73
C PRO A 133 -1.65 -7.46 16.01
N PRO A 134 -2.54 -8.31 15.44
CA PRO A 134 -3.99 -8.17 15.62
C PRO A 134 -4.44 -8.17 17.10
N SER A 135 -3.67 -8.82 17.97
CA SER A 135 -3.95 -8.90 19.42
C SER A 135 -3.56 -7.65 20.23
N SER A 136 -2.76 -6.74 19.65
CA SER A 136 -2.26 -5.55 20.36
C SER A 136 -3.22 -4.37 20.37
N LEU A 137 -4.22 -4.38 19.47
CA LEU A 137 -5.16 -3.28 19.31
C LEU A 137 -6.46 -3.57 20.08
N SER A 138 -6.71 -2.82 21.16
CA SER A 138 -7.96 -2.91 21.90
C SER A 138 -9.04 -2.00 21.31
N ALA A 139 -10.31 -2.29 21.58
CA ALA A 139 -11.42 -1.41 21.19
C ALA A 139 -11.33 -0.02 21.86
N ALA A 140 -10.69 0.07 23.03
CA ALA A 140 -10.50 1.32 23.75
C ALA A 140 -9.49 2.25 23.05
N ASP A 141 -8.47 1.69 22.39
CA ASP A 141 -7.45 2.47 21.66
C ASP A 141 -8.03 3.18 20.43
N LEU A 142 -9.12 2.64 19.89
CA LEU A 142 -9.84 3.18 18.73
C LEU A 142 -11.06 4.03 19.10
N ALA A 143 -11.28 4.26 20.41
CA ALA A 143 -12.38 5.09 20.88
C ALA A 143 -12.22 6.54 20.37
N PRO A 144 -13.29 7.19 19.88
CA PRO A 144 -13.21 8.56 19.40
C PRO A 144 -12.89 9.50 20.55
N THR A 145 -11.78 10.23 20.43
CA THR A 145 -11.49 11.35 21.31
C THR A 145 -12.50 12.48 21.02
N ALA A 146 -13.50 12.61 21.84
CA ALA A 146 -14.36 13.78 22.09
C ALA A 146 -14.86 14.66 20.89
N MET A 147 -15.09 14.11 19.69
CA MET A 147 -15.80 14.83 18.62
C MET A 147 -16.95 13.99 18.04
N ALA A 148 -17.81 13.51 18.91
CA ALA A 148 -18.93 12.70 18.47
C ALA A 148 -20.19 13.56 18.40
N ASN A 149 -20.78 13.66 17.21
CA ASN A 149 -22.17 14.06 17.07
C ASN A 149 -23.04 12.98 17.72
N THR A 150 -23.54 13.24 18.89
CA THR A 150 -24.59 12.46 19.53
C THR A 150 -25.85 12.57 18.68
N VAL A 151 -26.22 11.50 17.99
CA VAL A 151 -27.59 11.38 17.48
C VAL A 151 -28.48 11.21 18.72
N PRO A 152 -29.43 12.14 19.01
CA PRO A 152 -30.29 11.97 20.16
C PRO A 152 -31.01 10.64 20.05
N GLY A 153 -30.71 9.73 20.97
CA GLY A 153 -31.48 8.48 21.10
C GLY A 153 -32.94 8.86 21.35
N GLY A 154 -33.87 8.11 20.73
CA GLY A 154 -35.30 8.32 20.92
C GLY A 154 -35.67 8.40 22.41
N LYS A 155 -36.93 8.68 22.71
CA LYS A 155 -37.52 9.07 24.00
C LYS A 155 -37.16 8.29 25.27
N ASP A 156 -36.32 7.23 25.16
CA ASP A 156 -35.80 6.47 26.28
C ASP A 156 -34.43 7.03 26.70
N ALA A 157 -34.45 7.95 27.67
CA ALA A 157 -33.29 8.66 28.21
C ALA A 157 -32.23 7.77 28.90
N SER A 158 -32.44 6.45 28.99
CA SER A 158 -31.54 5.51 29.68
C SER A 158 -30.59 4.73 28.73
N ALA A 159 -30.71 4.92 27.40
CA ALA A 159 -29.92 4.18 26.46
C ALA A 159 -28.66 4.96 26.05
N PRO A 160 -27.46 4.34 26.01
CA PRO A 160 -26.26 5.03 25.59
C PRO A 160 -26.43 5.57 24.16
N PRO A 161 -26.01 6.83 23.90
CA PRO A 161 -26.14 7.41 22.57
C PRO A 161 -25.29 6.63 21.56
N VAL A 162 -25.84 6.43 20.36
CA VAL A 162 -25.07 5.89 19.24
C VAL A 162 -24.16 7.00 18.73
N MET A 163 -22.86 6.85 18.99
CA MET A 163 -21.86 7.84 18.59
C MET A 163 -21.22 7.46 17.26
N LEU A 164 -21.58 8.16 16.19
CA LEU A 164 -20.86 8.08 14.92
C LEU A 164 -19.95 9.30 14.78
N PRO A 165 -18.72 9.13 14.27
CA PRO A 165 -17.84 10.26 13.99
C PRO A 165 -18.50 11.26 13.04
N ALA A 166 -18.23 12.56 13.22
CA ALA A 166 -18.72 13.58 12.30
C ALA A 166 -18.06 13.41 10.93
N VAL A 167 -18.86 13.45 9.87
CA VAL A 167 -18.36 13.45 8.50
C VAL A 167 -17.76 14.83 8.21
N PRO A 168 -16.50 14.92 7.75
CA PRO A 168 -15.91 16.20 7.40
C PRO A 168 -16.66 16.85 6.24
N ALA A 169 -16.87 18.17 6.31
CA ALA A 169 -17.51 18.92 5.24
C ALA A 169 -16.61 18.89 3.98
N ILE A 170 -17.18 18.42 2.87
CA ILE A 170 -16.50 18.42 1.58
C ILE A 170 -16.86 19.73 0.87
N PRO A 171 -15.89 20.54 0.39
CA PRO A 171 -16.19 21.75 -0.35
C PRO A 171 -16.92 21.42 -1.66
N GLU A 172 -17.96 22.19 -1.99
CA GLU A 172 -18.80 21.97 -3.17
C GLU A 172 -18.03 22.15 -4.49
N THR A 173 -16.97 22.97 -4.48
CA THR A 173 -16.14 23.22 -5.65
C THR A 173 -14.78 22.54 -5.48
N LEU A 174 -14.53 21.51 -6.28
CA LEU A 174 -13.22 20.88 -6.35
C LEU A 174 -12.37 21.60 -7.42
N SER A 175 -11.24 22.16 -6.99
CA SER A 175 -10.29 22.81 -7.91
C SER A 175 -9.67 21.81 -8.89
N VAL A 176 -9.42 22.27 -10.14
CA VAL A 176 -8.66 21.51 -11.16
C VAL A 176 -7.26 21.10 -10.65
N ASP A 177 -6.72 21.82 -9.67
CA ASP A 177 -5.44 21.47 -9.02
C ASP A 177 -5.48 20.11 -8.32
N LEU A 178 -6.64 19.59 -7.96
CA LEU A 178 -6.76 18.23 -7.42
C LEU A 178 -6.37 17.16 -8.45
N LEU A 179 -6.66 17.38 -9.74
CA LEU A 179 -6.22 16.47 -10.80
C LEU A 179 -4.69 16.41 -10.88
N ARG A 180 -4.01 17.55 -10.74
CA ARG A 180 -2.54 17.62 -10.71
C ARG A 180 -1.92 16.99 -9.47
N ARG A 181 -2.67 16.91 -8.36
CA ARG A 181 -2.22 16.28 -7.12
C ARG A 181 -2.41 14.77 -7.12
N ARG A 182 -3.21 14.23 -8.02
CA ARG A 182 -3.47 12.78 -8.11
C ARG A 182 -2.18 12.03 -8.48
N PRO A 183 -1.77 11.06 -7.68
CA PRO A 183 -0.52 10.34 -7.92
C PRO A 183 -0.59 9.44 -9.17
N ASP A 184 -1.75 8.89 -9.52
CA ASP A 184 -1.97 8.09 -10.73
C ASP A 184 -1.75 8.89 -12.01
N VAL A 185 -2.22 10.14 -12.05
CA VAL A 185 -1.97 11.06 -13.17
C VAL A 185 -0.47 11.35 -13.30
N ARG A 186 0.21 11.59 -12.17
CA ARG A 186 1.67 11.80 -12.18
C ARG A 186 2.44 10.57 -12.67
N VAL A 187 2.00 9.37 -12.32
CA VAL A 187 2.61 8.12 -12.85
C VAL A 187 2.52 8.11 -14.37
N ALA A 188 1.32 8.34 -14.91
CA ALA A 188 1.11 8.34 -16.38
C ALA A 188 1.94 9.42 -17.09
N GLU A 189 2.01 10.64 -16.54
CA GLU A 189 2.85 11.71 -17.07
C GLU A 189 4.33 11.32 -17.10
N ARG A 190 4.85 10.70 -16.05
CA ARG A 190 6.26 10.27 -15.99
C ARG A 190 6.54 9.09 -16.92
N GLN A 191 5.60 8.18 -17.10
CA GLN A 191 5.71 7.10 -18.09
C GLN A 191 5.76 7.64 -19.52
N VAL A 192 4.95 8.63 -19.83
CA VAL A 192 5.02 9.32 -21.15
C VAL A 192 6.38 10.02 -21.33
N ALA A 193 6.89 10.67 -20.27
CA ALA A 193 8.22 11.30 -20.33
C ALA A 193 9.34 10.27 -20.55
N ALA A 194 9.28 9.11 -19.87
CA ALA A 194 10.23 8.02 -20.07
C ALA A 194 10.18 7.49 -21.52
N ALA A 195 8.98 7.19 -22.02
CA ALA A 195 8.79 6.72 -23.39
C ALA A 195 9.28 7.75 -24.44
N ASN A 196 9.08 9.05 -24.19
CA ASN A 196 9.61 10.10 -25.07
C ASN A 196 11.15 10.15 -25.05
N ALA A 197 11.78 9.96 -23.90
CA ALA A 197 13.24 9.85 -23.80
C ALA A 197 13.76 8.60 -24.51
N ASP A 198 13.05 7.46 -24.46
CA ASP A 198 13.39 6.23 -25.18
C ASP A 198 13.35 6.44 -26.72
N VAL A 199 12.48 7.30 -27.23
CA VAL A 199 12.52 7.72 -28.65
C VAL A 199 13.85 8.43 -28.96
N GLY A 200 14.37 9.24 -28.04
CA GLY A 200 15.70 9.85 -28.15
C GLY A 200 16.81 8.80 -28.24
N VAL A 201 16.77 7.78 -27.40
CA VAL A 201 17.71 6.65 -27.42
C VAL A 201 17.65 5.91 -28.75
N ALA A 202 16.43 5.61 -29.24
CA ALA A 202 16.25 4.94 -30.54
C ALA A 202 16.77 5.76 -31.72
N ARG A 203 16.59 7.08 -31.71
CA ARG A 203 17.18 7.98 -32.74
C ARG A 203 18.71 7.97 -32.67
N GLY A 204 19.32 8.01 -31.50
CA GLY A 204 20.76 7.93 -31.31
C GLY A 204 21.36 6.60 -31.78
N ALA A 205 20.59 5.51 -31.76
CA ALA A 205 21.06 4.19 -32.21
C ALA A 205 21.29 4.06 -33.72
N TRP A 206 20.79 5.01 -34.54
CA TRP A 206 21.04 5.06 -35.95
C TRP A 206 22.40 5.71 -36.33
N LEU A 207 23.05 6.34 -35.35
CA LEU A 207 24.30 7.06 -35.52
C LEU A 207 25.47 6.20 -35.03
N PRO A 208 26.68 6.31 -35.65
CA PRO A 208 27.83 5.48 -35.23
C PRO A 208 28.29 5.85 -33.82
N ASP A 209 28.52 4.83 -33.00
CA ASP A 209 29.11 5.02 -31.67
C ASP A 209 30.63 5.27 -31.84
N LEU A 210 31.16 6.30 -31.16
CA LEU A 210 32.60 6.59 -31.14
C LEU A 210 33.16 6.18 -29.77
N THR A 211 34.15 5.29 -29.76
CA THR A 211 34.84 4.88 -28.54
C THR A 211 36.32 5.22 -28.63
N LEU A 212 36.82 5.99 -27.67
CA LEU A 212 38.26 6.20 -27.50
C LEU A 212 38.78 5.17 -26.51
N SER A 213 39.82 4.44 -26.88
CA SER A 213 40.46 3.49 -26.00
C SER A 213 41.96 3.76 -25.90
N THR A 214 42.49 3.60 -24.68
CA THR A 214 43.93 3.59 -24.47
C THR A 214 44.26 2.33 -23.65
N THR A 215 45.30 1.61 -24.14
CA THR A 215 45.76 0.38 -23.48
C THR A 215 47.23 0.55 -23.12
N GLY A 216 47.57 0.33 -21.86
CA GLY A 216 48.94 0.25 -21.37
C GLY A 216 49.27 -1.18 -20.95
N THR A 217 50.32 -1.74 -21.46
CA THR A 217 50.74 -3.12 -21.15
C THR A 217 52.19 -3.12 -20.67
N LEU A 218 52.44 -3.87 -19.59
CA LEU A 218 53.76 -4.20 -19.09
C LEU A 218 53.98 -5.68 -19.38
N SER A 219 55.12 -6.06 -19.98
CA SER A 219 55.47 -7.46 -20.22
C SER A 219 56.86 -7.75 -19.75
N SER A 220 57.09 -8.97 -19.22
CA SER A 220 58.41 -9.43 -18.78
C SER A 220 58.46 -10.94 -18.75
N ALA A 221 59.66 -11.50 -18.77
CA ALA A 221 59.91 -12.94 -18.64
C ALA A 221 59.63 -13.49 -17.23
N THR A 222 59.66 -12.65 -16.19
CA THR A 222 59.40 -13.01 -14.79
C THR A 222 58.56 -11.96 -14.06
N VAL A 223 57.86 -12.39 -13.03
CA VAL A 223 57.03 -11.48 -12.18
C VAL A 223 57.91 -10.42 -11.48
N ALA A 224 59.10 -10.78 -11.03
CA ALA A 224 60.05 -9.87 -10.38
C ALA A 224 60.49 -8.71 -11.32
N ASN A 225 60.79 -9.07 -12.57
CA ASN A 225 61.21 -8.11 -13.59
C ASN A 225 60.04 -7.25 -14.10
N LEU A 226 58.79 -7.68 -13.93
CA LEU A 226 57.62 -6.89 -14.30
C LEU A 226 57.53 -5.59 -13.51
N LEU A 227 57.99 -5.57 -12.24
CA LEU A 227 57.98 -4.37 -11.37
C LEU A 227 59.28 -3.57 -11.47
N SER A 228 60.41 -4.17 -11.82
CA SER A 228 61.73 -3.52 -11.84
C SER A 228 62.10 -3.00 -13.23
N SER A 229 61.89 -3.78 -14.29
CA SER A 229 62.31 -3.42 -15.64
C SER A 229 61.36 -3.99 -16.72
N PRO A 230 60.09 -3.60 -16.75
CA PRO A 230 59.13 -4.13 -17.72
C PRO A 230 59.35 -3.53 -19.11
N LEU A 231 59.05 -4.30 -20.14
CA LEU A 231 58.81 -3.80 -21.46
C LEU A 231 57.44 -3.07 -21.44
N ARG A 232 57.42 -1.78 -21.73
CA ARG A 232 56.23 -0.95 -21.72
C ARG A 232 55.71 -0.73 -23.14
N SER A 233 54.46 -1.03 -23.40
CA SER A 233 53.78 -0.68 -24.61
C SER A 233 52.52 0.10 -24.29
N TRP A 234 52.17 1.08 -25.11
CA TRP A 234 50.90 1.78 -25.02
C TRP A 234 50.33 1.93 -26.43
N SER A 235 49.04 1.93 -26.50
CA SER A 235 48.29 2.20 -27.73
C SER A 235 47.09 3.09 -27.44
N VAL A 236 46.75 3.96 -28.38
CA VAL A 236 45.53 4.77 -28.38
C VAL A 236 44.79 4.46 -29.67
N GLY A 237 43.51 4.16 -29.58
CA GLY A 237 42.68 3.87 -30.75
C GLY A 237 41.32 4.56 -30.63
N ALA A 238 40.76 4.95 -31.75
CA ALA A 238 39.37 5.36 -31.90
C ALA A 238 38.67 4.33 -32.78
N GLN A 239 37.54 3.87 -32.32
CA GLN A 239 36.68 2.91 -33.04
C GLN A 239 35.27 3.47 -33.13
#